data_69d26bd595b217996229f863e1a388f7
#
_entry.id   69d26bd595b217996229f863e1a388f7
#
_cell.length_a   1.000
_cell.length_b   1.000
_cell.length_c   1.000
_cell.angle_alpha   90.00
_cell.angle_beta   90.00
_cell.angle_gamma   90.00
#
_symmetry.space_group_name_H-M   'P 1'
#
loop_
_entity.id
_entity.type
_entity.pdbx_description
1 polymer ?
#
loop_
_entity_poly.entity_id
_entity_poly.type
_entity_poly.pdbx_seq_one_letter_code
_entity_poly.pdbx_strand_id
1 'polypeptide(L)'
;MQQDILINWSPQETRVAVVETGAVQELHVERTLECGLVGNVYLGKVARVLPGMQSAFIDIGLERSAFLHVADLMSNVAARHADNDKRESAPVVPIEKQVFEGQSLLVQVIKDPISTKGARLSSQISIAGRLLVFLPQDQHMGVSQKIPFEQREALRQRLQTLAEAAA
;
A
#
# COMPACT_ATOMS: atom_id res chain seq x y z
N MET A 1 -14.62 -23.01 12.13
CA MET A 1 -15.49 -23.03 10.93
C MET A 1 -14.60 -23.36 9.76
N GLN A 2 -15.05 -24.25 8.88
CA GLN A 2 -14.28 -24.64 7.69
C GLN A 2 -14.61 -23.66 6.57
N GLN A 3 -13.59 -23.05 5.99
CA GLN A 3 -13.73 -22.18 4.82
C GLN A 3 -13.01 -22.83 3.65
N ASP A 4 -13.66 -22.84 2.50
CA ASP A 4 -13.11 -23.30 1.25
C ASP A 4 -12.85 -22.11 0.33
N ILE A 5 -11.73 -22.12 -0.39
CA ILE A 5 -11.40 -21.13 -1.41
C ILE A 5 -11.50 -21.81 -2.76
N LEU A 6 -12.46 -21.38 -3.57
CA LEU A 6 -12.65 -21.87 -4.93
C LEU A 6 -12.05 -20.87 -5.90
N ILE A 7 -11.13 -21.35 -6.75
CA ILE A 7 -10.46 -20.53 -7.76
C ILE A 7 -10.84 -21.06 -9.14
N ASN A 8 -11.45 -20.19 -9.95
CA ASN A 8 -11.69 -20.44 -11.37
C ASN A 8 -10.88 -19.43 -12.17
N TRP A 9 -9.96 -19.93 -13.00
CA TRP A 9 -9.08 -19.11 -13.80
C TRP A 9 -9.30 -19.36 -15.29
N SER A 10 -9.30 -18.28 -16.06
CA SER A 10 -9.20 -18.30 -17.53
C SER A 10 -8.22 -17.19 -17.97
N PRO A 11 -7.74 -17.20 -19.22
CA PRO A 11 -6.88 -16.11 -19.73
C PRO A 11 -7.51 -14.73 -19.69
N GLN A 12 -8.84 -14.64 -19.65
CA GLN A 12 -9.59 -13.39 -19.66
C GLN A 12 -10.03 -12.94 -18.27
N GLU A 13 -10.20 -13.88 -17.34
CA GLU A 13 -10.82 -13.56 -16.05
C GLU A 13 -10.39 -14.58 -14.98
N THR A 14 -10.12 -14.06 -13.78
CA THR A 14 -9.94 -14.86 -12.55
C THR A 14 -11.09 -14.60 -11.60
N ARG A 15 -11.73 -15.68 -11.12
CA ARG A 15 -12.77 -15.62 -10.08
C ARG A 15 -12.31 -16.37 -8.86
N VAL A 16 -12.43 -15.75 -7.70
CA VAL A 16 -12.10 -16.37 -6.42
C VAL A 16 -13.31 -16.23 -5.50
N ALA A 17 -13.85 -17.36 -5.03
CA ALA A 17 -14.95 -17.38 -4.07
C ALA A 17 -14.47 -17.94 -2.74
N VAL A 18 -14.83 -17.26 -1.64
CA VAL A 18 -14.71 -17.78 -0.28
C VAL A 18 -16.06 -18.38 0.11
N VAL A 19 -16.07 -19.68 0.38
CA VAL A 19 -17.29 -20.44 0.72
C VAL A 19 -17.21 -20.89 2.17
N GLU A 20 -18.28 -20.65 2.94
CA GLU A 20 -18.41 -21.10 4.32
C GLU A 20 -19.76 -21.79 4.48
N THR A 21 -19.77 -22.98 5.04
CA THR A 21 -20.98 -23.81 5.22
C THR A 21 -21.83 -23.97 3.94
N GLY A 22 -21.17 -24.09 2.78
CA GLY A 22 -21.83 -24.25 1.48
C GLY A 22 -22.41 -22.97 0.86
N ALA A 23 -22.22 -21.81 1.48
CA ALA A 23 -22.64 -20.52 0.95
C ALA A 23 -21.44 -19.64 0.59
N VAL A 24 -21.53 -18.93 -0.55
CA VAL A 24 -20.51 -17.95 -0.95
C VAL A 24 -20.59 -16.74 -0.04
N GLN A 25 -19.52 -16.44 0.67
CA GLN A 25 -19.39 -15.28 1.56
C GLN A 25 -18.77 -14.08 0.85
N GLU A 26 -17.74 -14.34 0.02
CA GLU A 26 -17.04 -13.31 -0.74
C GLU A 26 -16.82 -13.81 -2.17
N LEU A 27 -16.95 -12.92 -3.14
CA LEU A 27 -16.66 -13.19 -4.54
C LEU A 27 -15.77 -12.07 -5.09
N HIS A 28 -14.59 -12.45 -5.56
CA HIS A 28 -13.65 -11.55 -6.23
C HIS A 28 -13.58 -11.94 -7.71
N VAL A 29 -13.71 -10.94 -8.58
CA VAL A 29 -13.59 -11.12 -10.03
C VAL A 29 -12.62 -10.09 -10.56
N GLU A 30 -11.58 -10.55 -11.22
CA GLU A 30 -10.59 -9.70 -11.87
C GLU A 30 -10.48 -10.07 -13.35
N ARG A 31 -10.63 -9.09 -14.22
CA ARG A 31 -10.55 -9.27 -15.67
C ARG A 31 -9.24 -8.72 -16.21
N THR A 32 -8.58 -9.47 -17.07
CA THR A 32 -7.27 -9.11 -17.62
C THR A 32 -7.27 -7.74 -18.31
N LEU A 33 -8.36 -7.38 -18.98
CA LEU A 33 -8.50 -6.09 -19.67
C LEU A 33 -8.91 -4.92 -18.76
N GLU A 34 -9.35 -5.21 -17.53
CA GLU A 34 -9.84 -4.22 -16.56
C GLU A 34 -9.03 -4.27 -15.27
N CYS A 35 -7.83 -4.85 -15.32
CA CYS A 35 -6.94 -4.97 -14.16
C CYS A 35 -6.55 -3.59 -13.66
N GLY A 36 -6.88 -3.28 -12.40
CA GLY A 36 -6.43 -2.08 -11.72
C GLY A 36 -4.93 -2.13 -11.39
N LEU A 37 -4.35 -0.97 -11.20
CA LEU A 37 -2.94 -0.84 -10.81
C LEU A 37 -2.77 -0.71 -9.29
N VAL A 38 -3.85 -0.47 -8.55
CA VAL A 38 -3.81 -0.27 -7.09
C VAL A 38 -3.16 -1.47 -6.41
N GLY A 39 -2.17 -1.19 -5.54
CA GLY A 39 -1.37 -2.19 -4.85
C GLY A 39 -0.10 -2.62 -5.59
N ASN A 40 0.02 -2.36 -6.88
CA ASN A 40 1.26 -2.66 -7.62
C ASN A 40 2.42 -1.82 -7.12
N VAL A 41 3.60 -2.43 -7.07
CA VAL A 41 4.84 -1.80 -6.63
C VAL A 41 5.79 -1.66 -7.82
N TYR A 42 6.36 -0.48 -7.98
CA TYR A 42 7.26 -0.13 -9.07
C TYR A 42 8.56 0.46 -8.55
N LEU A 43 9.67 0.20 -9.22
CA LEU A 43 10.87 0.99 -9.11
C LEU A 43 10.77 2.14 -10.14
N GLY A 44 10.19 3.27 -9.69
CA GLY A 44 9.96 4.42 -10.54
C GLY A 44 11.16 5.36 -10.58
N LYS A 45 11.25 6.19 -11.62
CA LYS A 45 12.24 7.24 -11.77
C LYS A 45 11.59 8.61 -11.63
N VAL A 46 12.13 9.47 -10.78
CA VAL A 46 11.64 10.85 -10.62
C VAL A 46 11.87 11.61 -11.93
N ALA A 47 10.80 11.93 -12.63
CA ALA A 47 10.85 12.67 -13.89
C ALA A 47 10.92 14.19 -13.66
N ARG A 48 10.19 14.69 -12.65
CA ARG A 48 10.16 16.12 -12.33
C ARG A 48 9.72 16.34 -10.87
N VAL A 49 10.35 17.31 -10.21
CA VAL A 49 9.93 17.79 -8.86
C VAL A 49 9.23 19.14 -9.03
N LEU A 50 8.12 19.31 -8.30
CA LEU A 50 7.27 20.50 -8.31
C LEU A 50 7.15 21.07 -6.89
N PRO A 51 8.12 21.88 -6.43
CA PRO A 51 8.12 22.40 -5.06
C PRO A 51 6.85 23.21 -4.72
N GLY A 52 6.36 24.01 -5.67
CA GLY A 52 5.14 24.83 -5.46
C GLY A 52 3.87 24.01 -5.22
N MET A 53 3.84 22.73 -5.65
CA MET A 53 2.75 21.79 -5.40
C MET A 53 3.10 20.73 -4.36
N GLN A 54 4.29 20.80 -3.79
CA GLN A 54 4.82 19.79 -2.87
C GLN A 54 4.66 18.36 -3.40
N SER A 55 5.02 18.14 -4.66
CA SER A 55 4.75 16.91 -5.39
C SER A 55 5.86 16.60 -6.39
N ALA A 56 5.89 15.35 -6.86
CA ALA A 56 6.77 14.91 -7.93
C ALA A 56 6.01 14.06 -8.94
N PHE A 57 6.42 14.13 -10.20
CA PHE A 57 6.03 13.19 -11.24
C PHE A 57 7.05 12.05 -11.32
N ILE A 58 6.54 10.82 -11.30
CA ILE A 58 7.35 9.59 -11.32
C ILE A 58 7.01 8.80 -12.57
N ASP A 59 8.03 8.47 -13.34
CA ASP A 59 7.91 7.53 -14.45
C ASP A 59 7.96 6.10 -13.87
N ILE A 60 6.88 5.36 -14.06
CA ILE A 60 6.72 3.96 -13.64
C ILE A 60 6.56 3.01 -14.84
N GLY A 61 6.92 3.47 -16.06
CA GLY A 61 6.82 2.70 -17.30
C GLY A 61 5.43 2.67 -17.92
N LEU A 62 4.51 3.54 -17.49
CA LEU A 62 3.20 3.70 -18.07
C LEU A 62 3.19 4.89 -19.05
N GLU A 63 2.15 4.97 -19.91
CA GLU A 63 1.98 6.06 -20.88
C GLU A 63 2.04 7.45 -20.20
N ARG A 64 1.57 7.54 -18.96
CA ARG A 64 1.55 8.80 -18.20
C ARG A 64 2.35 8.67 -16.91
N SER A 65 3.13 9.71 -16.62
CA SER A 65 3.83 9.81 -15.33
C SER A 65 2.83 9.81 -14.18
N ALA A 66 3.17 9.04 -13.15
CA ALA A 66 2.39 8.96 -11.94
C ALA A 66 2.71 10.12 -10.99
N PHE A 67 1.84 10.39 -10.03
CA PHE A 67 1.89 11.53 -9.12
C PHE A 67 2.19 11.08 -7.70
N LEU A 68 3.23 11.66 -7.10
CA LEU A 68 3.63 11.45 -5.71
C LEU A 68 3.55 12.77 -4.95
N HIS A 69 2.70 12.84 -3.92
CA HIS A 69 2.60 14.01 -3.04
C HIS A 69 3.53 13.86 -1.83
N VAL A 70 4.07 14.97 -1.33
CA VAL A 70 4.96 14.99 -0.15
C VAL A 70 4.37 14.28 1.08
N ALA A 71 3.06 14.34 1.24
CA ALA A 71 2.35 13.68 2.33
C ALA A 71 2.36 12.14 2.24
N ASP A 72 2.59 11.60 1.04
CA ASP A 72 2.62 10.16 0.76
C ASP A 72 4.07 9.62 0.74
N LEU A 73 5.06 10.46 1.05
CA LEU A 73 6.43 10.04 1.30
C LEU A 73 6.55 9.39 2.69
N MET A 74 7.31 8.29 2.76
CA MET A 74 7.48 7.48 3.98
C MET A 74 7.96 8.31 5.18
N SER A 75 8.91 9.23 4.98
CA SER A 75 9.43 10.13 6.03
C SER A 75 8.32 10.94 6.72
N ASN A 76 7.34 11.40 5.96
CA ASN A 76 6.23 12.19 6.48
C ASN A 76 5.08 11.32 7.02
N VAL A 77 4.93 10.10 6.52
CA VAL A 77 3.96 9.12 7.04
C VAL A 77 4.40 8.61 8.41
N ALA A 78 5.67 8.24 8.55
CA ALA A 78 6.25 7.81 9.83
C ALA A 78 6.12 8.90 10.92
N ALA A 79 6.36 10.17 10.57
CA ALA A 79 6.18 11.29 11.48
C ALA A 79 4.74 11.45 11.99
N ARG A 80 3.74 11.15 11.14
CA ARG A 80 2.31 11.18 11.53
C ARG A 80 1.90 10.04 12.45
N HIS A 81 2.52 8.88 12.34
CA HIS A 81 2.22 7.71 13.19
C HIS A 81 2.88 7.81 14.58
N ALA A 82 4.02 8.49 14.68
CA ALA A 82 4.72 8.67 15.95
C ALA A 82 3.99 9.63 16.92
N ASP A 83 3.11 10.50 16.41
CA ASP A 83 2.53 11.63 17.15
C ASP A 83 1.06 11.41 17.58
N ASN A 84 0.62 10.15 17.76
CA ASN A 84 -0.75 9.86 18.22
C ASN A 84 -1.08 10.40 19.62
N ASP A 85 -0.09 10.86 20.38
CA ASP A 85 -0.28 11.38 21.75
C ASP A 85 -0.08 12.91 21.91
N LYS A 86 0.40 13.62 20.87
CA LYS A 86 0.57 15.08 20.92
C LYS A 86 0.06 15.72 19.63
N ARG A 87 -0.93 16.59 19.76
CA ARG A 87 -1.61 17.32 18.67
C ARG A 87 -0.74 18.33 17.89
N GLU A 88 0.55 18.30 18.01
CA GLU A 88 1.47 19.13 17.20
C GLU A 88 2.03 18.26 16.08
N SER A 89 1.53 18.47 14.86
CA SER A 89 2.01 17.80 13.65
C SER A 89 3.50 18.07 13.47
N ALA A 90 4.32 17.04 13.44
CA ALA A 90 5.72 17.16 13.07
C ALA A 90 5.86 17.95 11.76
N PRO A 91 6.82 18.86 11.62
CA PRO A 91 6.97 19.68 10.44
C PRO A 91 7.20 18.81 9.21
N VAL A 92 6.31 18.94 8.21
CA VAL A 92 6.42 18.21 6.93
C VAL A 92 7.70 18.69 6.23
N VAL A 93 8.63 17.75 6.00
CA VAL A 93 9.85 18.07 5.24
C VAL A 93 9.46 18.34 3.78
N PRO A 94 9.84 19.47 3.18
CA PRO A 94 9.49 19.80 1.80
C PRO A 94 9.99 18.76 0.80
N ILE A 95 9.25 18.61 -0.33
CA ILE A 95 9.51 17.57 -1.34
C ILE A 95 10.91 17.70 -1.95
N GLU A 96 11.37 18.90 -2.23
CA GLU A 96 12.67 19.20 -2.83
C GLU A 96 13.87 18.84 -1.94
N LYS A 97 13.65 18.60 -0.65
CA LYS A 97 14.67 18.12 0.29
C LYS A 97 14.70 16.60 0.40
N GLN A 98 13.71 15.91 -0.16
CA GLN A 98 13.53 14.48 -0.01
C GLN A 98 13.76 13.71 -1.32
N VAL A 99 13.43 14.32 -2.46
CA VAL A 99 13.57 13.68 -3.77
C VAL A 99 14.15 14.67 -4.78
N PHE A 100 14.91 14.13 -5.76
CA PHE A 100 15.51 14.90 -6.85
C PHE A 100 15.26 14.22 -8.20
N GLU A 101 15.30 14.99 -9.26
CA GLU A 101 15.09 14.49 -10.63
C GLU A 101 16.14 13.45 -11.01
N GLY A 102 15.68 12.38 -11.65
CA GLY A 102 16.54 11.23 -12.02
C GLY A 102 16.71 10.18 -10.94
N GLN A 103 16.31 10.42 -9.70
CA GLN A 103 16.36 9.46 -8.61
C GLN A 103 15.45 8.27 -8.87
N SER A 104 15.92 7.05 -8.55
CA SER A 104 15.06 5.86 -8.50
C SER A 104 14.40 5.75 -7.13
N LEU A 105 13.11 5.49 -7.12
CA LEU A 105 12.30 5.41 -5.90
C LEU A 105 11.35 4.22 -5.98
N LEU A 106 11.32 3.41 -4.91
CA LEU A 106 10.32 2.35 -4.77
C LEU A 106 8.98 2.98 -4.38
N VAL A 107 7.95 2.73 -5.18
CA VAL A 107 6.63 3.33 -5.01
C VAL A 107 5.51 2.33 -5.22
N GLN A 108 4.39 2.52 -4.53
CA GLN A 108 3.19 1.72 -4.67
C GLN A 108 2.03 2.58 -5.18
N VAL A 109 1.24 2.04 -6.08
CA VAL A 109 0.02 2.70 -6.57
C VAL A 109 -1.06 2.62 -5.49
N ILE A 110 -1.58 3.78 -5.07
CA ILE A 110 -2.68 3.89 -4.10
C ILE A 110 -4.00 4.31 -4.75
N LYS A 111 -3.95 4.85 -5.97
CA LYS A 111 -5.14 5.14 -6.80
C LYS A 111 -4.82 4.97 -8.28
N ASP A 112 -5.75 4.34 -8.99
CA ASP A 112 -5.65 4.18 -10.44
C ASP A 112 -5.62 5.52 -11.18
N PRO A 113 -5.06 5.55 -12.41
CA PRO A 113 -5.18 6.71 -13.29
C PRO A 113 -6.64 7.05 -13.55
N ILE A 114 -6.99 8.33 -13.50
CA ILE A 114 -8.35 8.79 -13.76
C ILE A 114 -8.31 9.83 -14.88
N SER A 115 -8.96 9.53 -16.01
CA SER A 115 -9.05 10.42 -17.17
C SER A 115 -7.67 10.92 -17.63
N THR A 116 -7.36 12.20 -17.45
CA THR A 116 -6.09 12.83 -17.86
C THR A 116 -5.00 12.77 -16.78
N LYS A 117 -5.31 12.28 -15.56
CA LYS A 117 -4.36 12.22 -14.43
C LYS A 117 -3.70 10.85 -14.35
N GLY A 118 -2.39 10.84 -14.15
CA GLY A 118 -1.63 9.61 -13.86
C GLY A 118 -1.99 9.00 -12.51
N ALA A 119 -1.54 7.76 -12.27
CA ALA A 119 -1.73 7.05 -11.02
C ALA A 119 -1.20 7.85 -9.82
N ARG A 120 -1.85 7.75 -8.66
CA ARG A 120 -1.32 8.30 -7.40
C ARG A 120 -0.46 7.27 -6.69
N LEU A 121 0.68 7.72 -6.21
CA LEU A 121 1.69 6.87 -5.59
C LEU A 121 1.87 7.19 -4.11
N SER A 122 2.39 6.20 -3.38
CA SER A 122 3.00 6.34 -2.06
C SER A 122 4.38 5.70 -2.06
N SER A 123 5.33 6.24 -1.32
CA SER A 123 6.61 5.56 -1.07
C SER A 123 6.54 4.62 0.14
N GLN A 124 5.47 4.65 0.91
CA GLN A 124 5.20 3.66 1.92
C GLN A 124 4.56 2.42 1.27
N ILE A 125 5.32 1.33 1.23
CA ILE A 125 4.83 0.06 0.71
C ILE A 125 3.97 -0.62 1.77
N SER A 126 2.77 -1.06 1.40
CA SER A 126 1.87 -1.81 2.27
C SER A 126 1.32 -3.04 1.56
N ILE A 127 1.48 -4.20 2.18
CA ILE A 127 0.95 -5.46 1.66
C ILE A 127 -0.20 -5.88 2.57
N ALA A 128 -1.42 -5.69 2.05
CA ALA A 128 -2.63 -5.98 2.79
C ALA A 128 -3.02 -7.46 2.66
N GLY A 129 -3.04 -8.16 3.78
CA GLY A 129 -3.69 -9.45 3.93
C GLY A 129 -5.11 -9.31 4.49
N ARG A 130 -5.79 -10.42 4.71
CA ARG A 130 -7.17 -10.44 5.23
C ARG A 130 -7.30 -9.79 6.61
N LEU A 131 -6.39 -10.09 7.51
CA LEU A 131 -6.45 -9.67 8.93
C LEU A 131 -5.22 -8.92 9.40
N LEU A 132 -4.22 -8.74 8.55
CA LEU A 132 -3.01 -8.00 8.86
C LEU A 132 -2.52 -7.20 7.66
N VAL A 133 -1.76 -6.14 7.94
CA VAL A 133 -1.04 -5.37 6.92
C VAL A 133 0.44 -5.45 7.24
N PHE A 134 1.23 -5.91 6.27
CA PHE A 134 2.67 -5.92 6.36
C PHE A 134 3.25 -4.64 5.74
N LEU A 135 4.07 -3.94 6.51
CA LEU A 135 4.76 -2.72 6.13
C LEU A 135 6.27 -3.01 6.15
N PRO A 136 6.89 -3.36 5.00
CA PRO A 136 8.29 -3.79 4.96
C PRO A 136 9.29 -2.77 5.51
N GLN A 137 8.92 -1.50 5.51
CA GLN A 137 9.76 -0.37 5.90
C GLN A 137 9.41 0.18 7.29
N ASP A 138 8.46 -0.44 7.99
CA ASP A 138 8.00 -0.01 9.30
C ASP A 138 8.11 -1.17 10.30
N GLN A 139 8.46 -0.87 11.54
CA GLN A 139 8.47 -1.87 12.63
C GLN A 139 7.05 -2.21 13.09
N HIS A 140 6.04 -1.45 12.67
CA HIS A 140 4.65 -1.68 13.03
C HIS A 140 3.96 -2.62 12.04
N MET A 141 3.34 -3.66 12.57
CA MET A 141 2.44 -4.53 11.81
C MET A 141 1.00 -4.20 12.16
N GLY A 142 0.22 -3.83 11.14
CA GLY A 142 -1.20 -3.56 11.31
C GLY A 142 -1.98 -4.88 11.49
N VAL A 143 -2.65 -5.05 12.62
CA VAL A 143 -3.58 -6.17 12.86
C VAL A 143 -5.00 -5.64 12.86
N SER A 144 -5.89 -6.32 12.12
CA SER A 144 -7.28 -5.89 11.94
C SER A 144 -8.03 -5.70 13.26
N GLN A 145 -8.79 -4.61 13.34
CA GLN A 145 -9.69 -4.35 14.47
C GLN A 145 -10.89 -5.32 14.55
N LYS A 146 -11.13 -6.11 13.51
CA LYS A 146 -12.13 -7.18 13.51
C LYS A 146 -11.76 -8.33 14.47
N ILE A 147 -10.49 -8.43 14.87
CA ILE A 147 -10.02 -9.41 15.84
C ILE A 147 -10.24 -8.87 17.27
N PRO A 148 -10.78 -9.65 18.20
CA PRO A 148 -10.92 -9.26 19.61
C PRO A 148 -9.60 -8.78 20.20
N PHE A 149 -9.65 -7.80 21.10
CA PHE A 149 -8.45 -7.12 21.62
C PHE A 149 -7.40 -8.07 22.20
N GLU A 150 -7.83 -9.03 23.04
CA GLU A 150 -6.92 -10.00 23.70
C GLU A 150 -6.17 -10.86 22.67
N GLN A 151 -6.88 -11.35 21.65
CA GLN A 151 -6.27 -12.14 20.57
C GLN A 151 -5.36 -11.29 19.70
N ARG A 152 -5.68 -10.02 19.49
CA ARG A 152 -4.90 -9.08 18.69
C ARG A 152 -3.54 -8.81 19.31
N GLU A 153 -3.47 -8.63 20.63
CA GLU A 153 -2.20 -8.43 21.33
C GLU A 153 -1.31 -9.67 21.28
N ALA A 154 -1.88 -10.85 21.49
CA ALA A 154 -1.14 -12.11 21.36
C ALA A 154 -0.59 -12.33 19.94
N LEU A 155 -1.38 -11.98 18.90
CA LEU A 155 -0.95 -12.04 17.50
C LEU A 155 0.16 -11.03 17.19
N ARG A 156 0.08 -9.80 17.71
CA ARG A 156 1.15 -8.80 17.56
C ARG A 156 2.47 -9.28 18.13
N GLN A 157 2.47 -9.77 19.34
CA GLN A 157 3.68 -10.31 19.98
C GLN A 157 4.28 -11.46 19.17
N ARG A 158 3.45 -12.38 18.70
CA ARG A 158 3.91 -13.49 17.85
C ARG A 158 4.49 -13.04 16.53
N LEU A 159 3.85 -12.06 15.86
CA LEU A 159 4.33 -11.49 14.62
C LEU A 159 5.67 -10.76 14.80
N GLN A 160 5.82 -10.02 15.89
CA GLN A 160 7.07 -9.33 16.23
C GLN A 160 8.21 -10.32 16.44
N THR A 161 7.99 -11.39 17.19
CA THR A 161 8.98 -12.47 17.38
C THR A 161 9.37 -13.14 16.05
N LEU A 162 8.40 -13.35 15.15
CA LEU A 162 8.67 -13.94 13.83
C LEU A 162 9.45 -12.98 12.93
N ALA A 163 9.16 -11.69 12.98
CA ALA A 163 9.87 -10.68 12.19
C ALA A 163 11.32 -10.53 12.66
N GLU A 164 11.57 -10.53 13.97
CA GLU A 164 12.91 -10.51 14.57
C GLU A 164 13.72 -11.77 14.23
N ALA A 165 13.06 -12.92 14.11
CA ALA A 165 13.72 -14.18 13.73
C ALA A 165 14.03 -14.28 12.22
N ALA A 166 13.40 -13.44 11.40
CA ALA A 166 13.57 -13.42 9.94
C ALA A 166 14.53 -12.32 9.43
N ALA A 167 14.93 -11.40 10.32
CA ALA A 167 15.86 -10.29 10.04
C ALA A 167 17.32 -10.71 10.24
#